data_1650db651be96f18304a749ea1abe6ba
#
_entry.id   1650db651be96f18304a749ea1abe6ba
#
_cell.length_a   1.000
_cell.length_b   1.000
_cell.length_c   1.000
_cell.angle_alpha   90.00
_cell.angle_beta   90.00
_cell.angle_gamma   90.00
#
_symmetry.space_group_name_H-M   'P 1'
#
loop_
_entity.id
_entity.type
_entity.pdbx_description
1 polymer ?
#
loop_
_entity_poly.entity_id
_entity_poly.type
_entity_poly.pdbx_seq_one_letter_code
_entity_poly.pdbx_strand_id
1 'polypeptide(L)'
;MKQVRLIRHGQSAANAGEASVDHATIPLTLKGVEQAQSVARSFTNTPDLIVTSPFSRAQATAMATAATFPTTPLETWPIQEFTYLKPARCANTTVAQRRDWVEAYWSRSDPTFMDGAGAESFSGFMARAQAFLARLTEHPAQRIAVFSHGQFINAVAWLI
;
A
#
# COMPACT_ATOMS: atom_id res chain seq x y z
N MET A 1 -5.74 15.70 19.41
CA MET A 1 -6.39 15.35 18.10
C MET A 1 -5.42 14.45 17.32
N LYS A 2 -5.88 13.29 16.91
CA LYS A 2 -5.04 12.33 16.19
C LYS A 2 -4.70 12.86 14.78
N GLN A 3 -3.44 12.77 14.38
CA GLN A 3 -2.93 13.13 13.06
C GLN A 3 -2.42 11.88 12.36
N VAL A 4 -3.00 11.55 11.21
CA VAL A 4 -2.59 10.40 10.40
C VAL A 4 -2.12 10.90 9.06
N ARG A 5 -0.89 10.56 8.68
CA ARG A 5 -0.32 10.87 7.37
C ARG A 5 -0.29 9.58 6.54
N LEU A 6 -1.17 9.51 5.54
CA LEU A 6 -1.21 8.42 4.58
C LEU A 6 -0.19 8.70 3.47
N ILE A 7 0.72 7.78 3.25
CA ILE A 7 1.85 7.91 2.33
C ILE A 7 1.85 6.73 1.37
N ARG A 8 1.74 7.03 0.08
CA ARG A 8 1.95 6.01 -0.95
C ARG A 8 3.43 5.69 -1.06
N HIS A 9 3.77 4.41 -1.28
CA HIS A 9 5.14 3.98 -1.54
C HIS A 9 5.80 4.74 -2.70
N GLY A 10 7.11 4.85 -2.69
CA GLY A 10 7.90 5.42 -3.78
C GLY A 10 7.76 4.61 -5.09
N GLN A 11 8.25 5.15 -6.20
CA GLN A 11 8.19 4.47 -7.49
C GLN A 11 8.79 3.07 -7.40
N SER A 12 8.01 2.06 -7.78
CA SER A 12 8.46 0.67 -7.86
C SER A 12 8.86 0.30 -9.29
N ALA A 13 9.56 -0.82 -9.46
CA ALA A 13 9.91 -1.38 -10.76
C ALA A 13 8.67 -1.56 -11.66
N ALA A 14 7.55 -2.05 -11.10
CA ALA A 14 6.29 -2.17 -11.84
C ALA A 14 5.71 -0.81 -12.25
N ASN A 15 5.85 0.24 -11.43
CA ASN A 15 5.45 1.61 -11.82
C ASN A 15 6.34 2.16 -12.96
N ALA A 16 7.58 1.69 -13.05
CA ALA A 16 8.50 2.03 -14.14
C ALA A 16 8.26 1.20 -15.42
N GLY A 17 7.28 0.29 -15.42
CA GLY A 17 6.91 -0.52 -16.58
C GLY A 17 7.55 -1.90 -16.64
N GLU A 18 8.30 -2.31 -15.61
CA GLU A 18 8.93 -3.63 -15.56
C GLU A 18 7.91 -4.73 -15.23
N ALA A 19 8.15 -5.93 -15.78
CA ALA A 19 7.42 -7.12 -15.37
C ALA A 19 7.79 -7.53 -13.93
N SER A 20 6.82 -8.03 -13.18
CA SER A 20 7.04 -8.50 -11.82
C SER A 20 6.69 -9.98 -11.67
N VAL A 21 7.51 -10.69 -10.91
CA VAL A 21 7.28 -12.12 -10.61
C VAL A 21 6.21 -12.27 -9.53
N ASP A 22 6.32 -11.47 -8.47
CA ASP A 22 5.42 -11.47 -7.32
C ASP A 22 5.06 -10.04 -6.94
N HIS A 23 3.76 -9.75 -6.86
CA HIS A 23 3.23 -8.43 -6.52
C HIS A 23 3.61 -7.95 -5.10
N ALA A 24 3.93 -8.86 -4.19
CA ALA A 24 4.33 -8.52 -2.81
C ALA A 24 5.80 -8.09 -2.71
N THR A 25 6.67 -8.56 -3.61
CA THR A 25 8.13 -8.39 -3.53
C THR A 25 8.72 -7.42 -4.57
N ILE A 26 7.89 -6.60 -5.20
CA ILE A 26 8.34 -5.60 -6.19
C ILE A 26 9.22 -4.55 -5.51
N PRO A 27 10.49 -4.35 -5.94
CA PRO A 27 11.40 -3.39 -5.34
C PRO A 27 11.08 -1.94 -5.74
N LEU A 28 11.62 -0.99 -4.99
CA LEU A 28 11.70 0.41 -5.41
C LEU A 28 12.76 0.59 -6.50
N THR A 29 12.54 1.56 -7.39
CA THR A 29 13.58 2.10 -8.27
C THR A 29 14.49 3.06 -7.48
N LEU A 30 15.62 3.48 -8.06
CA LEU A 30 16.46 4.53 -7.47
C LEU A 30 15.66 5.80 -7.19
N LYS A 31 14.79 6.20 -8.14
CA LYS A 31 13.87 7.32 -7.94
C LYS A 31 12.91 7.09 -6.78
N GLY A 32 12.41 5.87 -6.60
CA GLY A 32 11.57 5.50 -5.46
C GLY A 32 12.29 5.62 -4.12
N VAL A 33 13.56 5.28 -4.08
CA VAL A 33 14.42 5.45 -2.88
C VAL A 33 14.62 6.94 -2.57
N GLU A 34 14.89 7.79 -3.57
CA GLU A 34 15.01 9.24 -3.39
C GLU A 34 13.70 9.85 -2.89
N GLN A 35 12.55 9.38 -3.41
CA GLN A 35 11.22 9.79 -2.93
C GLN A 35 11.01 9.42 -1.46
N ALA A 36 11.40 8.19 -1.06
CA ALA A 36 11.32 7.74 0.33
C ALA A 36 12.15 8.64 1.28
N GLN A 37 13.36 9.01 0.88
CA GLN A 37 14.21 9.92 1.62
C GLN A 37 13.60 11.34 1.71
N SER A 38 12.98 11.81 0.63
CA SER A 38 12.31 13.12 0.61
C SER A 38 11.12 13.15 1.55
N VAL A 39 10.35 12.06 1.63
CA VAL A 39 9.26 11.89 2.60
C VAL A 39 9.81 11.93 4.03
N ALA A 40 10.88 11.20 4.32
CA ALA A 40 11.49 11.19 5.66
C ALA A 40 11.91 12.60 6.10
N ARG A 41 12.52 13.37 5.22
CA ARG A 41 12.92 14.77 5.48
C ARG A 41 11.74 15.75 5.64
N SER A 42 10.56 15.40 5.18
CA SER A 42 9.36 16.25 5.25
C SER A 42 8.62 16.21 6.59
N PHE A 43 9.05 15.39 7.52
CA PHE A 43 8.47 15.35 8.87
C PHE A 43 9.04 16.46 9.73
N THR A 44 8.17 17.34 10.21
CA THR A 44 8.51 18.43 11.15
C THR A 44 8.42 17.97 12.61
N ASN A 45 7.69 16.91 12.88
CA ASN A 45 7.52 16.32 14.20
C ASN A 45 7.76 14.82 14.13
N THR A 46 8.37 14.26 15.16
CA THR A 46 8.56 12.81 15.30
C THR A 46 7.20 12.10 15.31
N PRO A 47 6.96 11.12 14.45
CA PRO A 47 5.77 10.28 14.56
C PRO A 47 5.83 9.42 15.84
N ASP A 48 4.69 9.18 16.45
CA ASP A 48 4.58 8.29 17.63
C ASP A 48 4.49 6.82 17.20
N LEU A 49 4.13 6.58 15.93
CA LEU A 49 4.04 5.26 15.31
C LEU A 49 4.30 5.35 13.80
N ILE A 50 5.04 4.40 13.28
CA ILE A 50 5.18 4.14 11.85
C ILE A 50 4.46 2.84 11.54
N VAL A 51 3.55 2.85 10.57
CA VAL A 51 2.80 1.69 10.08
C VAL A 51 3.17 1.44 8.63
N THR A 52 3.44 0.20 8.28
CA THR A 52 3.73 -0.19 6.89
C THR A 52 2.87 -1.38 6.43
N SER A 53 2.58 -1.40 5.14
CA SER A 53 2.07 -2.58 4.45
C SER A 53 3.09 -3.72 4.47
N PRO A 54 2.67 -4.99 4.38
CA PRO A 54 3.58 -6.12 4.25
C PRO A 54 4.32 -6.17 2.90
N PHE A 55 3.92 -5.38 1.89
CA PHE A 55 4.58 -5.38 0.59
C PHE A 55 5.91 -4.62 0.60
N SER A 56 6.94 -5.20 -0.01
CA SER A 56 8.34 -4.75 0.08
C SER A 56 8.54 -3.28 -0.30
N ARG A 57 7.85 -2.77 -1.33
CA ARG A 57 7.95 -1.36 -1.76
C ARG A 57 7.45 -0.37 -0.71
N ALA A 58 6.42 -0.72 0.05
CA ALA A 58 5.93 0.11 1.15
C ALA A 58 6.88 0.04 2.36
N GLN A 59 7.38 -1.16 2.69
CA GLN A 59 8.39 -1.35 3.73
C GLN A 59 9.65 -0.56 3.42
N ALA A 60 10.18 -0.68 2.20
CA ALA A 60 11.37 0.06 1.77
C ALA A 60 11.17 1.58 1.86
N THR A 61 9.96 2.08 1.53
CA THR A 61 9.63 3.51 1.69
C THR A 61 9.59 3.91 3.16
N ALA A 62 9.01 3.10 4.04
CA ALA A 62 8.91 3.35 5.47
C ALA A 62 10.28 3.36 6.16
N MET A 63 11.22 2.52 5.69
CA MET A 63 12.55 2.39 6.29
C MET A 63 13.36 3.69 6.30
N ALA A 64 13.20 4.56 5.30
CA ALA A 64 13.85 5.88 5.30
C ALA A 64 13.37 6.75 6.48
N THR A 65 12.07 6.71 6.78
CA THR A 65 11.49 7.41 7.93
C THR A 65 11.88 6.74 9.25
N ALA A 66 11.86 5.40 9.32
CA ALA A 66 12.30 4.67 10.51
C ALA A 66 13.78 4.93 10.85
N ALA A 67 14.64 5.04 9.83
CA ALA A 67 16.05 5.41 10.04
C ALA A 67 16.23 6.85 10.56
N THR A 68 15.33 7.77 10.18
CA THR A 68 15.31 9.15 10.68
C THR A 68 14.81 9.22 12.13
N PHE A 69 13.89 8.34 12.51
CA PHE A 69 13.29 8.28 13.85
C PHE A 69 13.46 6.89 14.46
N PRO A 70 14.68 6.51 14.86
CA PRO A 70 15.01 5.13 15.22
C PRO A 70 14.37 4.64 16.52
N THR A 71 13.82 5.53 17.34
CA THR A 71 13.07 5.18 18.58
C THR A 71 11.57 5.05 18.36
N THR A 72 11.06 5.42 17.18
CA THR A 72 9.63 5.30 16.88
C THR A 72 9.28 3.84 16.57
N PRO A 73 8.26 3.26 17.22
CA PRO A 73 7.79 1.92 16.88
C PRO A 73 7.39 1.78 15.42
N LEU A 74 7.75 0.65 14.80
CA LEU A 74 7.38 0.28 13.43
C LEU A 74 6.52 -0.98 13.48
N GLU A 75 5.29 -0.89 12.95
CA GLU A 75 4.36 -2.00 12.88
C GLU A 75 3.98 -2.32 11.43
N THR A 76 3.76 -3.61 11.14
CA THR A 76 3.20 -4.05 9.86
C THR A 76 1.72 -4.37 10.02
N TRP A 77 0.88 -3.67 9.23
CA TRP A 77 -0.56 -3.88 9.25
C TRP A 77 -1.04 -4.39 7.87
N PRO A 78 -2.23 -5.05 7.78
CA PRO A 78 -2.75 -5.59 6.53
C PRO A 78 -3.35 -4.49 5.63
N ILE A 79 -2.51 -3.53 5.23
CA ILE A 79 -2.84 -2.36 4.42
C ILE A 79 -2.19 -2.42 3.03
N GLN A 80 -2.00 -3.66 2.51
CA GLN A 80 -1.45 -3.91 1.18
C GLN A 80 -2.41 -3.48 0.07
N GLU A 81 -1.86 -3.35 -1.14
CA GLU A 81 -2.63 -2.97 -2.32
C GLU A 81 -3.74 -3.98 -2.63
N PHE A 82 -4.78 -3.52 -3.31
CA PHE A 82 -5.89 -4.34 -3.75
C PHE A 82 -5.43 -5.37 -4.79
N THR A 83 -5.44 -6.64 -4.41
CA THR A 83 -5.06 -7.75 -5.29
C THR A 83 -6.30 -8.32 -5.97
N TYR A 84 -6.92 -7.57 -6.88
CA TYR A 84 -8.16 -7.97 -7.54
C TYR A 84 -7.96 -8.95 -8.70
N LEU A 85 -6.79 -9.00 -9.33
CA LEU A 85 -6.45 -10.01 -10.34
C LEU A 85 -5.72 -11.18 -9.70
N LYS A 86 -5.97 -12.39 -10.22
CA LYS A 86 -5.29 -13.62 -9.77
C LYS A 86 -3.76 -13.47 -9.89
N PRO A 87 -2.99 -13.54 -8.77
CA PRO A 87 -1.56 -13.31 -8.77
C PRO A 87 -0.77 -14.20 -9.74
N ALA A 88 -1.11 -15.49 -9.82
CA ALA A 88 -0.43 -16.43 -10.72
C ALA A 88 -0.55 -16.03 -12.20
N ARG A 89 -1.67 -15.40 -12.61
CA ARG A 89 -1.83 -14.88 -13.98
C ARG A 89 -0.99 -13.62 -14.22
N CYS A 90 -0.81 -12.83 -13.18
CA CYS A 90 -0.06 -11.57 -13.25
C CYS A 90 1.46 -11.76 -13.20
N ALA A 91 1.95 -12.93 -12.78
CA ALA A 91 3.37 -13.22 -12.70
C ALA A 91 4.06 -13.05 -14.07
N ASN A 92 5.25 -12.43 -14.08
CA ASN A 92 6.05 -12.15 -15.27
C ASN A 92 5.34 -11.27 -16.33
N THR A 93 4.35 -10.45 -15.92
CA THR A 93 3.66 -9.50 -16.79
C THR A 93 3.90 -8.06 -16.35
N THR A 94 3.83 -7.14 -17.31
CA THR A 94 3.83 -5.69 -17.06
C THR A 94 2.41 -5.19 -16.78
N VAL A 95 2.30 -3.97 -16.24
CA VAL A 95 1.00 -3.30 -16.06
C VAL A 95 0.26 -3.15 -17.41
N ALA A 96 0.98 -2.81 -18.48
CA ALA A 96 0.40 -2.66 -19.82
C ALA A 96 -0.20 -3.98 -20.35
N GLN A 97 0.46 -5.11 -20.12
CA GLN A 97 -0.01 -6.43 -20.55
C GLN A 97 -1.28 -6.89 -19.82
N ARG A 98 -1.58 -6.32 -18.65
CA ARG A 98 -2.77 -6.65 -17.85
C ARG A 98 -4.01 -5.83 -18.20
N ARG A 99 -3.89 -4.87 -19.13
CA ARG A 99 -4.95 -3.89 -19.41
C ARG A 99 -6.31 -4.53 -19.67
N ASP A 100 -6.39 -5.52 -20.55
CA ASP A 100 -7.64 -6.18 -20.90
C ASP A 100 -8.27 -6.92 -19.71
N TRP A 101 -7.43 -7.51 -18.85
CA TRP A 101 -7.90 -8.19 -17.63
C TRP A 101 -8.46 -7.19 -16.61
N VAL A 102 -7.82 -6.02 -16.50
CA VAL A 102 -8.27 -4.92 -15.65
C VAL A 102 -9.62 -4.40 -16.13
N GLU A 103 -9.77 -4.14 -17.43
CA GLU A 103 -11.03 -3.69 -18.05
C GLU A 103 -12.14 -4.72 -17.83
N ALA A 104 -11.87 -6.00 -18.05
CA ALA A 104 -12.83 -7.08 -17.84
C ALA A 104 -13.26 -7.21 -16.38
N TYR A 105 -12.32 -7.04 -15.43
CA TYR A 105 -12.63 -7.05 -14.00
C TYR A 105 -13.60 -5.93 -13.62
N TRP A 106 -13.27 -4.70 -13.97
CA TRP A 106 -14.09 -3.54 -13.58
C TRP A 106 -15.45 -3.49 -14.31
N SER A 107 -15.51 -3.98 -15.54
CA SER A 107 -16.79 -4.07 -16.31
C SER A 107 -17.80 -5.02 -15.69
N ARG A 108 -17.38 -5.99 -14.88
CA ARG A 108 -18.29 -6.87 -14.14
C ARG A 108 -19.18 -6.11 -13.18
N SER A 109 -18.65 -5.06 -12.54
CA SER A 109 -19.37 -4.31 -11.50
C SER A 109 -19.92 -5.19 -10.38
N ASP A 110 -19.24 -6.29 -10.06
CA ASP A 110 -19.61 -7.24 -9.00
C ASP A 110 -18.61 -7.12 -7.84
N PRO A 111 -19.00 -6.51 -6.71
CA PRO A 111 -18.12 -6.31 -5.58
C PRO A 111 -17.74 -7.59 -4.83
N THR A 112 -18.43 -8.69 -5.09
CA THR A 112 -18.17 -9.99 -4.44
C THR A 112 -17.29 -10.90 -5.31
N PHE A 113 -17.06 -10.52 -6.57
CA PHE A 113 -16.28 -11.34 -7.50
C PHE A 113 -14.82 -11.49 -7.05
N MET A 114 -14.31 -12.70 -7.14
CA MET A 114 -12.91 -13.06 -6.93
C MET A 114 -12.36 -13.69 -8.21
N ASP A 115 -11.27 -13.14 -8.74
CA ASP A 115 -10.65 -13.57 -10.02
C ASP A 115 -9.90 -14.92 -9.91
N GLY A 116 -9.84 -15.51 -8.73
CA GLY A 116 -9.24 -16.80 -8.47
C GLY A 116 -8.39 -16.85 -7.20
N ALA A 117 -7.64 -17.92 -7.05
CA ALA A 117 -6.81 -18.16 -5.86
C ALA A 117 -5.82 -17.00 -5.62
N GLY A 118 -5.81 -16.47 -4.41
CA GLY A 118 -4.97 -15.35 -4.00
C GLY A 118 -5.49 -13.96 -4.40
N ALA A 119 -6.58 -13.87 -5.16
CA ALA A 119 -7.27 -12.61 -5.42
C ALA A 119 -8.21 -12.25 -4.27
N GLU A 120 -8.48 -10.96 -4.12
CA GLU A 120 -9.38 -10.38 -3.13
C GLU A 120 -10.61 -9.82 -3.83
N SER A 121 -11.81 -9.97 -3.24
CA SER A 121 -13.02 -9.27 -3.72
C SER A 121 -12.97 -7.80 -3.33
N PHE A 122 -13.69 -6.94 -4.06
CA PHE A 122 -13.80 -5.53 -3.71
C PHE A 122 -14.43 -5.33 -2.32
N SER A 123 -15.46 -6.12 -1.98
CA SER A 123 -16.07 -6.10 -0.64
C SER A 123 -15.09 -6.46 0.47
N GLY A 124 -14.24 -7.47 0.26
CA GLY A 124 -13.19 -7.86 1.20
C GLY A 124 -12.15 -6.76 1.38
N PHE A 125 -11.73 -6.15 0.27
CA PHE A 125 -10.82 -5.01 0.28
C PHE A 125 -11.37 -3.81 1.06
N MET A 126 -12.65 -3.45 0.85
CA MET A 126 -13.31 -2.36 1.59
C MET A 126 -13.47 -2.68 3.08
N ALA A 127 -13.79 -3.94 3.43
CA ALA A 127 -13.85 -4.37 4.82
C ALA A 127 -12.48 -4.25 5.51
N ARG A 128 -11.38 -4.52 4.80
CA ARG A 128 -10.00 -4.35 5.28
C ARG A 128 -9.67 -2.86 5.53
N ALA A 129 -10.13 -1.97 4.66
CA ALA A 129 -9.97 -0.52 4.86
C ALA A 129 -10.79 -0.02 6.07
N GLN A 130 -12.01 -0.54 6.29
CA GLN A 130 -12.80 -0.24 7.49
C GLN A 130 -12.11 -0.73 8.77
N ALA A 131 -11.58 -1.95 8.77
CA ALA A 131 -10.84 -2.50 9.91
C ALA A 131 -9.57 -1.67 10.23
N PHE A 132 -8.89 -1.17 9.21
CA PHE A 132 -7.77 -0.23 9.38
C PHE A 132 -8.20 1.05 10.10
N LEU A 133 -9.31 1.67 9.69
CA LEU A 133 -9.84 2.89 10.34
C LEU A 133 -10.23 2.64 11.80
N ALA A 134 -10.88 1.51 12.10
CA ALA A 134 -11.22 1.12 13.46
C ALA A 134 -9.94 0.98 14.33
N ARG A 135 -8.93 0.24 13.81
CA ARG A 135 -7.65 0.07 14.50
C ARG A 135 -6.93 1.40 14.75
N LEU A 136 -6.95 2.31 13.77
CA LEU A 136 -6.40 3.66 13.93
C LEU A 136 -7.09 4.42 15.05
N THR A 137 -8.41 4.34 15.13
CA THR A 137 -9.20 5.05 16.14
C THR A 137 -8.87 4.57 17.56
N GLU A 138 -8.71 3.28 17.73
CA GLU A 138 -8.42 2.63 19.02
C GLU A 138 -6.94 2.77 19.45
N HIS A 139 -6.03 2.94 18.49
CA HIS A 139 -4.59 2.98 18.79
C HIS A 139 -4.23 4.22 19.62
N PRO A 140 -3.38 4.11 20.67
CA PRO A 140 -3.03 5.22 21.56
C PRO A 140 -2.17 6.32 20.90
N ALA A 141 -1.37 5.99 19.88
CA ALA A 141 -0.54 6.96 19.18
C ALA A 141 -1.35 8.12 18.59
N GLN A 142 -0.80 9.34 18.67
CA GLN A 142 -1.45 10.55 18.21
C GLN A 142 -0.96 11.00 16.82
N ARG A 143 0.33 10.80 16.52
CA ARG A 143 0.95 11.12 15.24
C ARG A 143 1.40 9.82 14.56
N ILE A 144 0.69 9.42 13.51
CA ILE A 144 0.90 8.12 12.86
C ILE A 144 1.30 8.35 11.39
N ALA A 145 2.45 7.81 11.00
CA ALA A 145 2.89 7.75 9.60
C ALA A 145 2.53 6.39 9.02
N VAL A 146 1.73 6.35 7.96
CA VAL A 146 1.21 5.10 7.35
C VAL A 146 1.71 4.98 5.93
N PHE A 147 2.50 3.95 5.65
CA PHE A 147 3.06 3.66 4.34
C PHE A 147 2.29 2.54 3.65
N SER A 148 1.57 2.88 2.58
CA SER A 148 0.63 1.99 1.90
C SER A 148 0.63 2.22 0.38
N HIS A 149 -0.49 1.99 -0.27
CA HIS A 149 -0.65 1.89 -1.72
C HIS A 149 -1.79 2.78 -2.20
N GLY A 150 -1.78 3.09 -3.51
CA GLY A 150 -2.71 4.06 -4.09
C GLY A 150 -4.18 3.69 -3.92
N GLN A 151 -4.57 2.46 -4.26
CA GLN A 151 -5.98 2.05 -4.15
C GLN A 151 -6.42 1.91 -2.69
N PHE A 152 -5.54 1.41 -1.80
CA PHE A 152 -5.86 1.32 -0.38
C PHE A 152 -6.09 2.70 0.24
N ILE A 153 -5.23 3.68 -0.05
CA ILE A 153 -5.40 5.06 0.40
C ILE A 153 -6.71 5.66 -0.14
N ASN A 154 -7.04 5.41 -1.40
CA ASN A 154 -8.31 5.87 -1.98
C ASN A 154 -9.52 5.23 -1.29
N ALA A 155 -9.46 3.92 -1.00
CA ALA A 155 -10.54 3.24 -0.28
C ALA A 155 -10.75 3.84 1.13
N VAL A 156 -9.66 4.14 1.85
CA VAL A 156 -9.73 4.84 3.14
C VAL A 156 -10.36 6.22 2.97
N ALA A 157 -9.98 6.99 1.95
CA ALA A 157 -10.53 8.32 1.68
C ALA A 157 -12.02 8.31 1.34
N TRP A 158 -12.55 7.22 0.79
CA TRP A 158 -14.00 7.07 0.54
C TRP A 158 -14.81 6.75 1.79
N LEU A 159 -14.17 6.27 2.85
CA LEU A 159 -14.83 5.86 4.09
C LEU A 159 -14.88 6.97 5.15
N ILE A 160 -14.17 8.08 4.93
CA ILE A 160 -14.11 9.25 5.84
C ILE A 160 -14.72 10.48 5.21
#